data_24ab191271a12e13651f220d62638bd0
#
_entry.id   24ab191271a12e13651f220d62638bd0
#
_cell.length_a   1.000
_cell.length_b   1.000
_cell.length_c   1.000
_cell.angle_alpha   90.00
_cell.angle_beta   90.00
_cell.angle_gamma   90.00
#
_symmetry.space_group_name_H-M   'P 1'
#
loop_
_entity.id
_entity.type
_entity.pdbx_description
1 polymer ?
#
loop_
_entity_poly.entity_id
_entity_poly.type
_entity_poly.pdbx_seq_one_letter_code
_entity_poly.pdbx_strand_id
1 'polypeptide(L)'
;MWPFQARFTTLADLLRLSADELRGVIDETSRTEAGQAPAGPYWAPIDGLTEVWAAGVTYQRSEEARVEESGTPDIYTRVYTADRPELFFKATARRVAGPGEPIVVRADSSWDVPEPELALVINARAEIVGYTVANDVSSRSIEGDNPLYLPQAKIYARSCALGPGVSPASGVPDPYALSIRMRILRNEQAGWSGQTSTRELKRRLDDLVEYLFREDTFTDGVILCTGTGLVPDTPFTLQAGDTVEIEIDQLGTLANPVVRGKAGLGARPKTSSEP
;
A
#
# COMPACT_ATOMS: atom_id res chain seq x y z
N MET A 1 2.51 28.25 -12.69
CA MET A 1 2.87 27.82 -11.34
C MET A 1 1.58 27.68 -10.57
N TRP A 2 1.22 26.49 -10.12
CA TRP A 2 -0.05 26.21 -9.46
C TRP A 2 -0.08 26.97 -8.12
N PRO A 3 -1.13 27.68 -7.74
CA PRO A 3 -1.22 28.40 -6.46
C PRO A 3 -1.02 27.47 -5.25
N PHE A 4 -1.37 26.20 -5.41
CA PHE A 4 -1.15 25.13 -4.45
C PHE A 4 0.35 24.89 -4.17
N GLN A 5 1.21 24.88 -5.21
CA GLN A 5 2.67 24.72 -5.08
C GLN A 5 3.37 25.86 -4.34
N ALA A 6 2.75 27.04 -4.24
CA ALA A 6 3.32 28.16 -3.48
C ALA A 6 3.12 28.00 -1.97
N ARG A 7 2.12 27.20 -1.54
CA ARG A 7 1.74 27.03 -0.12
C ARG A 7 2.17 25.69 0.47
N PHE A 8 2.17 24.63 -0.34
CA PHE A 8 2.54 23.27 0.06
C PHE A 8 3.51 22.70 -0.96
N THR A 9 4.63 22.18 -0.49
CA THR A 9 5.70 21.64 -1.35
C THR A 9 5.80 20.12 -1.27
N THR A 10 5.24 19.53 -0.21
CA THR A 10 5.31 18.10 0.09
C THR A 10 3.94 17.57 0.49
N LEU A 11 3.74 16.25 0.40
CA LEU A 11 2.57 15.59 0.96
C LEU A 11 2.54 15.78 2.48
N ALA A 12 3.69 15.73 3.16
CA ALA A 12 3.79 15.95 4.59
C ALA A 12 3.25 17.31 5.03
N ASP A 13 3.44 18.38 4.21
CA ASP A 13 2.87 19.71 4.52
C ASP A 13 1.34 19.66 4.58
N LEU A 14 0.71 18.84 3.73
CA LEU A 14 -0.74 18.62 3.74
C LEU A 14 -1.17 17.74 4.92
N LEU A 15 -0.39 16.71 5.24
CA LEU A 15 -0.71 15.79 6.33
C LEU A 15 -0.49 16.37 7.73
N ARG A 16 0.09 17.57 7.85
CA ARG A 16 0.11 18.34 9.11
C ARG A 16 -1.18 19.12 9.38
N LEU A 17 -2.01 19.30 8.36
CA LEU A 17 -3.32 19.95 8.48
C LEU A 17 -4.33 19.01 9.14
N SER A 18 -5.35 19.60 9.82
CA SER A 18 -6.53 18.85 10.20
C SER A 18 -7.34 18.43 8.97
N ALA A 19 -8.24 17.47 9.12
CA ALA A 19 -9.13 17.04 8.05
C ALA A 19 -10.00 18.19 7.50
N ASP A 20 -10.46 19.11 8.36
CA ASP A 20 -11.25 20.27 7.94
C ASP A 20 -10.42 21.32 7.19
N GLU A 21 -9.19 21.61 7.65
CA GLU A 21 -8.26 22.49 6.96
C GLU A 21 -7.90 21.92 5.58
N LEU A 22 -7.59 20.63 5.51
CA LEU A 22 -7.26 19.96 4.26
C LEU A 22 -8.45 19.97 3.28
N ARG A 23 -9.67 19.72 3.77
CA ARG A 23 -10.88 19.83 2.96
C ARG A 23 -11.04 21.22 2.38
N GLY A 24 -10.82 22.28 3.19
CA GLY A 24 -10.84 23.66 2.73
C GLY A 24 -9.86 23.92 1.58
N VAL A 25 -8.63 23.39 1.69
CA VAL A 25 -7.59 23.50 0.65
C VAL A 25 -8.03 22.79 -0.63
N ILE A 26 -8.58 21.58 -0.52
CA ILE A 26 -9.06 20.79 -1.67
C ILE A 26 -10.22 21.52 -2.38
N ASP A 27 -11.19 22.01 -1.62
CA ASP A 27 -12.36 22.74 -2.15
C ASP A 27 -11.97 24.05 -2.84
N GLU A 28 -11.00 24.78 -2.30
CA GLU A 28 -10.46 25.99 -2.91
C GLU A 28 -9.77 25.68 -4.24
N THR A 29 -8.90 24.66 -4.23
CA THR A 29 -8.17 24.23 -5.43
C THR A 29 -9.10 23.72 -6.52
N SER A 30 -10.10 22.91 -6.17
CA SER A 30 -11.09 22.37 -7.12
C SER A 30 -11.93 23.44 -7.79
N ARG A 31 -12.20 24.56 -7.10
CA ARG A 31 -12.93 25.72 -7.69
C ARG A 31 -12.08 26.55 -8.63
N THR A 32 -10.78 26.66 -8.35
CA THR A 32 -9.87 27.51 -9.14
C THR A 32 -9.28 26.78 -10.33
N GLU A 33 -9.21 25.46 -10.27
CA GLU A 33 -8.45 24.62 -11.19
C GLU A 33 -9.22 23.37 -11.66
N ALA A 34 -10.48 23.53 -12.07
CA ALA A 34 -11.25 22.48 -12.75
C ALA A 34 -10.58 22.10 -14.08
N GLY A 35 -9.50 21.33 -14.02
CA GLY A 35 -8.65 20.97 -15.15
C GLY A 35 -8.36 19.48 -15.21
N GLN A 36 -7.87 19.03 -16.36
CA GLN A 36 -7.40 17.66 -16.56
C GLN A 36 -6.23 17.36 -15.61
N ALA A 37 -6.19 16.15 -15.08
CA ALA A 37 -5.01 15.67 -14.36
C ALA A 37 -3.74 15.89 -15.22
N PRO A 38 -2.63 16.37 -14.63
CA PRO A 38 -1.41 16.61 -15.38
C PRO A 38 -1.00 15.34 -16.13
N ALA A 39 -0.69 15.48 -17.42
CA ALA A 39 -0.09 14.39 -18.17
C ALA A 39 1.36 14.19 -17.70
N GLY A 40 1.74 12.96 -17.34
CA GLY A 40 3.13 12.68 -16.97
C GLY A 40 3.27 11.42 -16.12
N PRO A 41 4.48 11.03 -15.81
CA PRO A 41 4.69 9.95 -14.86
C PRO A 41 4.18 10.41 -13.48
N TYR A 42 3.31 9.61 -12.88
CA TYR A 42 2.89 9.81 -11.51
C TYR A 42 3.91 9.16 -10.58
N TRP A 43 4.28 9.87 -9.52
CA TRP A 43 5.12 9.34 -8.46
C TRP A 43 4.25 8.66 -7.40
N ALA A 44 4.87 7.81 -6.57
CA ALA A 44 4.19 7.30 -5.38
C ALA A 44 3.67 8.48 -4.54
N PRO A 45 2.42 8.44 -4.05
CA PRO A 45 1.85 9.51 -3.22
C PRO A 45 2.39 9.46 -1.78
N ILE A 46 3.69 9.61 -1.66
CA ILE A 46 4.43 9.60 -0.38
C ILE A 46 5.75 10.33 -0.56
N ASP A 47 6.20 11.08 0.44
CA ASP A 47 7.48 11.77 0.41
C ASP A 47 8.12 11.92 1.81
N GLY A 48 9.34 12.45 1.81
CA GLY A 48 10.04 12.87 3.02
C GLY A 48 10.20 11.76 4.06
N LEU A 49 9.73 12.04 5.27
CA LEU A 49 9.79 11.16 6.43
C LEU A 49 8.49 10.35 6.64
N THR A 50 7.49 10.54 5.79
CA THR A 50 6.26 9.74 5.85
C THR A 50 6.58 8.26 5.74
N GLU A 51 6.03 7.48 6.65
CA GLU A 51 6.23 6.03 6.72
C GLU A 51 5.03 5.29 6.14
N VAL A 52 5.28 4.06 5.69
CA VAL A 52 4.23 3.09 5.38
C VAL A 52 4.25 2.00 6.44
N TRP A 53 3.11 1.80 7.07
CA TRP A 53 2.82 0.68 7.98
C TRP A 53 1.80 -0.24 7.32
N ALA A 54 1.67 -1.45 7.83
CA ALA A 54 0.70 -2.40 7.34
C ALA A 54 0.04 -3.18 8.50
N ALA A 55 -1.19 -3.62 8.25
CA ALA A 55 -1.95 -4.48 9.14
C ALA A 55 -2.03 -5.89 8.54
N GLY A 56 -1.63 -6.90 9.30
CA GLY A 56 -1.74 -8.30 8.89
C GLY A 56 -3.04 -8.96 9.37
N VAL A 57 -3.43 -10.06 8.69
CA VAL A 57 -4.50 -10.97 9.11
C VAL A 57 -5.83 -10.24 9.40
N THR A 58 -6.21 -9.32 8.53
CA THR A 58 -7.42 -8.49 8.69
C THR A 58 -8.64 -9.03 7.94
N TYR A 59 -8.45 -9.98 7.02
CA TYR A 59 -9.49 -10.66 6.26
C TYR A 59 -9.54 -12.14 6.64
N GLN A 60 -10.72 -12.76 6.57
CA GLN A 60 -10.85 -14.20 6.82
C GLN A 60 -9.99 -15.03 5.84
N ARG A 61 -10.01 -14.67 4.54
CA ARG A 61 -9.18 -15.35 3.54
C ARG A 61 -7.68 -15.22 3.84
N SER A 62 -7.26 -14.09 4.40
CA SER A 62 -5.87 -13.89 4.82
C SER A 62 -5.48 -14.83 5.98
N GLU A 63 -6.36 -14.99 6.96
CA GLU A 63 -6.16 -15.94 8.07
C GLU A 63 -6.06 -17.38 7.54
N GLU A 64 -7.01 -17.81 6.71
CA GLU A 64 -7.03 -19.15 6.11
C GLU A 64 -5.73 -19.43 5.34
N ALA A 65 -5.31 -18.52 4.46
CA ALA A 65 -4.06 -18.67 3.69
C ALA A 65 -2.84 -18.80 4.59
N ARG A 66 -2.74 -17.97 5.66
CA ARG A 66 -1.62 -18.04 6.60
C ARG A 66 -1.60 -19.33 7.42
N VAL A 67 -2.76 -19.83 7.80
CA VAL A 67 -2.90 -21.13 8.50
C VAL A 67 -2.43 -22.27 7.61
N GLU A 68 -2.80 -22.26 6.33
CA GLU A 68 -2.39 -23.28 5.35
C GLU A 68 -0.88 -23.27 5.04
N GLU A 69 -0.27 -22.07 5.01
CA GLU A 69 1.10 -21.82 4.54
C GLU A 69 2.17 -21.87 5.65
N SER A 70 1.76 -21.79 6.91
CA SER A 70 2.70 -21.64 8.04
C SER A 70 2.95 -22.94 8.78
N GLY A 71 4.21 -23.10 9.25
CA GLY A 71 4.56 -24.12 10.23
C GLY A 71 3.99 -23.86 11.65
N THR A 72 3.37 -22.70 11.89
CA THR A 72 2.78 -22.30 13.18
C THR A 72 1.38 -21.69 13.02
N PRO A 73 0.40 -22.45 12.52
CA PRO A 73 -0.92 -21.95 12.15
C PRO A 73 -1.69 -21.27 13.31
N ASP A 74 -1.53 -21.75 14.55
CA ASP A 74 -2.22 -21.22 15.72
C ASP A 74 -1.97 -19.72 15.98
N ILE A 75 -0.83 -19.17 15.56
CA ILE A 75 -0.49 -17.76 15.75
C ILE A 75 -1.45 -16.87 14.94
N TYR A 76 -1.72 -17.23 13.69
CA TYR A 76 -2.55 -16.44 12.79
C TYR A 76 -4.02 -16.45 13.21
N THR A 77 -4.55 -17.59 13.62
CA THR A 77 -5.90 -17.69 14.21
C THR A 77 -6.04 -16.86 15.49
N ARG A 78 -5.01 -16.85 16.34
CA ARG A 78 -4.99 -16.00 17.55
C ARG A 78 -4.99 -14.53 17.21
N VAL A 79 -4.16 -14.08 16.25
CA VAL A 79 -4.11 -12.68 15.80
C VAL A 79 -5.44 -12.26 15.17
N TYR A 80 -6.03 -13.13 14.35
CA TYR A 80 -7.31 -12.84 13.71
C TYR A 80 -8.43 -12.60 14.74
N THR A 81 -8.43 -13.33 15.87
CA THR A 81 -9.45 -13.23 16.92
C THR A 81 -9.10 -12.26 18.05
N ALA A 82 -7.85 -11.82 18.17
CA ALA A 82 -7.38 -10.90 19.22
C ALA A 82 -7.97 -9.49 19.07
N ASP A 83 -8.08 -8.76 20.18
CA ASP A 83 -8.44 -7.34 20.15
C ASP A 83 -7.32 -6.52 19.48
N ARG A 84 -6.05 -6.81 19.83
CA ARG A 84 -4.88 -6.14 19.26
C ARG A 84 -4.61 -6.63 17.83
N PRO A 85 -4.62 -5.74 16.81
CA PRO A 85 -4.25 -6.11 15.45
C PRO A 85 -2.75 -6.37 15.33
N GLU A 86 -2.35 -7.14 14.33
CA GLU A 86 -0.99 -7.13 13.84
C GLU A 86 -0.74 -5.83 13.10
N LEU A 87 0.27 -5.06 13.53
CA LEU A 87 0.74 -3.87 12.84
C LEU A 87 2.26 -3.95 12.72
N PHE A 88 2.77 -3.66 11.53
CA PHE A 88 4.20 -3.69 11.29
C PHE A 88 4.64 -2.57 10.35
N PHE A 89 5.86 -2.10 10.52
CA PHE A 89 6.49 -1.17 9.60
C PHE A 89 6.69 -1.83 8.24
N LYS A 90 6.28 -1.18 7.15
CA LYS A 90 6.40 -1.71 5.78
C LYS A 90 7.50 -1.04 4.96
N ALA A 91 7.52 0.27 4.90
CA ALA A 91 8.50 0.98 4.06
C ALA A 91 8.71 2.43 4.48
N THR A 92 9.88 2.96 4.18
CA THR A 92 10.10 4.41 4.07
C THR A 92 9.73 4.87 2.66
N ALA A 93 9.44 6.16 2.47
CA ALA A 93 9.08 6.75 1.18
C ALA A 93 10.03 6.34 0.02
N ARG A 94 11.33 6.35 0.26
CA ARG A 94 12.34 5.97 -0.76
C ARG A 94 12.30 4.51 -1.21
N ARG A 95 11.63 3.62 -0.47
CA ARG A 95 11.49 2.19 -0.82
C ARG A 95 10.19 1.90 -1.55
N VAL A 96 9.29 2.85 -1.63
CA VAL A 96 8.00 2.70 -2.31
C VAL A 96 8.18 2.87 -3.80
N ALA A 97 7.52 2.02 -4.59
CA ALA A 97 7.36 2.16 -6.02
C ALA A 97 6.09 2.96 -6.32
N GLY A 98 6.17 3.91 -7.25
CA GLY A 98 5.02 4.59 -7.82
C GLY A 98 4.44 3.84 -9.03
N PRO A 99 3.39 4.38 -9.66
CA PRO A 99 2.82 3.83 -10.88
C PRO A 99 3.87 3.67 -11.99
N GLY A 100 3.93 2.48 -12.59
CA GLY A 100 4.89 2.15 -13.64
C GLY A 100 6.32 1.89 -13.16
N GLU A 101 6.66 2.19 -11.91
CA GLU A 101 7.96 1.83 -11.34
C GLU A 101 8.02 0.33 -10.98
N PRO A 102 9.20 -0.31 -11.08
CA PRO A 102 9.31 -1.73 -10.77
C PRO A 102 9.16 -2.04 -9.29
N ILE A 103 8.38 -3.08 -8.98
CA ILE A 103 8.40 -3.79 -7.70
C ILE A 103 9.40 -4.93 -7.77
N VAL A 104 9.92 -5.32 -6.61
CA VAL A 104 10.95 -6.35 -6.51
C VAL A 104 10.41 -7.60 -5.84
N VAL A 105 10.68 -8.77 -6.42
CA VAL A 105 10.64 -10.06 -5.71
C VAL A 105 12.05 -10.45 -5.30
N ARG A 106 12.21 -11.07 -4.13
CA ARG A 106 13.53 -11.37 -3.57
C ARG A 106 14.28 -12.41 -4.41
N ALA A 107 15.61 -12.26 -4.53
CA ALA A 107 16.44 -13.24 -5.24
C ALA A 107 16.60 -14.55 -4.45
N ASP A 108 16.49 -14.48 -3.12
CA ASP A 108 16.60 -15.59 -2.18
C ASP A 108 15.25 -16.15 -1.71
N SER A 109 14.15 -15.80 -2.39
CA SER A 109 12.81 -16.33 -2.17
C SER A 109 12.41 -17.27 -3.31
N SER A 110 11.69 -18.34 -2.98
CA SER A 110 11.13 -19.30 -3.94
C SER A 110 9.64 -19.06 -4.21
N TRP A 111 8.95 -18.27 -3.36
CA TRP A 111 7.54 -17.99 -3.49
C TRP A 111 7.23 -16.56 -3.05
N ASP A 112 6.84 -15.74 -4.01
CA ASP A 112 6.57 -14.32 -3.84
C ASP A 112 5.19 -14.01 -4.40
N VAL A 113 4.39 -13.22 -3.67
CA VAL A 113 3.02 -12.85 -4.06
C VAL A 113 2.78 -11.35 -3.94
N PRO A 114 1.89 -10.78 -4.76
CA PRO A 114 1.36 -9.45 -4.54
C PRO A 114 0.20 -9.53 -3.54
N GLU A 115 0.05 -8.51 -2.72
CA GLU A 115 -1.07 -8.33 -1.80
C GLU A 115 -1.73 -6.98 -2.10
N PRO A 116 -2.87 -6.99 -2.84
CA PRO A 116 -3.61 -5.78 -3.14
C PRO A 116 -4.36 -5.29 -1.91
N GLU A 117 -4.18 -4.01 -1.54
CA GLU A 117 -4.71 -3.46 -0.31
C GLU A 117 -5.29 -2.07 -0.50
N LEU A 118 -6.38 -1.77 0.23
CA LEU A 118 -6.73 -0.40 0.54
C LEU A 118 -5.66 0.17 1.47
N ALA A 119 -5.13 1.37 1.16
CA ALA A 119 -4.25 2.07 2.07
C ALA A 119 -4.89 3.38 2.55
N LEU A 120 -4.84 3.60 3.86
CA LEU A 120 -5.29 4.81 4.51
C LEU A 120 -4.19 5.86 4.44
N VAL A 121 -4.54 7.08 4.09
CA VAL A 121 -3.71 8.26 4.23
C VAL A 121 -4.16 8.99 5.50
N ILE A 122 -3.28 9.02 6.50
CA ILE A 122 -3.62 9.49 7.86
C ILE A 122 -2.75 10.70 8.17
N ASN A 123 -3.36 11.76 8.63
CA ASN A 123 -2.66 12.98 9.00
C ASN A 123 -1.98 12.88 10.39
N ALA A 124 -1.23 13.91 10.77
CA ALA A 124 -0.52 13.96 12.06
C ALA A 124 -1.45 13.99 13.29
N ARG A 125 -2.77 14.09 13.09
CA ARG A 125 -3.80 14.12 14.14
C ARG A 125 -4.59 12.80 14.23
N ALA A 126 -4.09 11.73 13.61
CA ALA A 126 -4.76 10.43 13.54
C ALA A 126 -6.12 10.47 12.80
N GLU A 127 -6.34 11.41 11.88
CA GLU A 127 -7.54 11.48 11.08
C GLU A 127 -7.30 10.84 9.71
N ILE A 128 -8.21 9.98 9.23
CA ILE A 128 -8.17 9.43 7.88
C ILE A 128 -8.59 10.55 6.91
N VAL A 129 -7.64 11.05 6.14
CA VAL A 129 -7.86 12.17 5.22
C VAL A 129 -7.98 11.75 3.75
N GLY A 130 -7.63 10.51 3.44
CA GLY A 130 -7.74 9.98 2.09
C GLY A 130 -7.41 8.49 2.00
N TYR A 131 -7.48 7.98 0.78
CA TYR A 131 -7.22 6.58 0.45
C TYR A 131 -6.37 6.48 -0.81
N THR A 132 -5.59 5.41 -0.91
CA THR A 132 -4.82 5.06 -2.12
C THR A 132 -4.77 3.54 -2.30
N VAL A 133 -4.35 3.10 -3.47
CA VAL A 133 -4.11 1.68 -3.75
C VAL A 133 -2.71 1.31 -3.27
N ALA A 134 -2.57 0.19 -2.60
CA ALA A 134 -1.28 -0.36 -2.19
C ALA A 134 -1.06 -1.79 -2.72
N ASN A 135 0.22 -2.14 -2.88
CA ASN A 135 0.68 -3.50 -3.06
C ASN A 135 1.73 -3.82 -2.00
N ASP A 136 1.37 -4.66 -1.03
CA ASP A 136 2.28 -5.18 -0.01
C ASP A 136 2.95 -6.47 -0.53
N VAL A 137 3.98 -6.31 -1.40
CA VAL A 137 4.69 -7.45 -1.97
C VAL A 137 5.38 -8.27 -0.90
N SER A 138 5.10 -9.58 -0.90
CA SER A 138 5.45 -10.48 0.19
C SER A 138 6.27 -11.67 -0.30
N SER A 139 7.36 -11.99 0.41
CA SER A 139 8.06 -13.27 0.26
C SER A 139 7.41 -14.32 1.16
N ARG A 140 6.48 -15.09 0.58
CA ARG A 140 5.73 -16.13 1.32
C ARG A 140 6.61 -17.26 1.80
N SER A 141 7.67 -17.63 1.05
CA SER A 141 8.59 -18.67 1.49
C SER A 141 9.31 -18.29 2.79
N ILE A 142 9.77 -17.02 2.92
CA ILE A 142 10.46 -16.55 4.12
C ILE A 142 9.48 -16.35 5.28
N GLU A 143 8.30 -15.82 4.99
CA GLU A 143 7.27 -15.58 5.99
C GLU A 143 6.73 -16.89 6.58
N GLY A 144 6.54 -17.91 5.74
CA GLY A 144 6.08 -19.24 6.15
C GLY A 144 7.13 -20.04 6.94
N ASP A 145 8.42 -19.78 6.70
CA ASP A 145 9.50 -20.44 7.43
C ASP A 145 9.46 -20.13 8.94
N ASN A 146 9.25 -18.86 9.28
CA ASN A 146 9.18 -18.44 10.68
C ASN A 146 8.53 -17.04 10.80
N PRO A 147 7.50 -16.85 11.65
CA PRO A 147 6.89 -15.54 11.88
C PRO A 147 7.85 -14.42 12.29
N LEU A 148 8.97 -14.76 12.94
CA LEU A 148 10.01 -13.79 13.30
C LEU A 148 10.79 -13.26 12.09
N TYR A 149 10.63 -13.86 10.91
CA TYR A 149 11.24 -13.40 9.67
C TYR A 149 10.33 -12.40 8.91
N LEU A 150 9.20 -12.01 9.49
CA LEU A 150 8.29 -11.02 8.90
C LEU A 150 9.02 -9.77 8.36
N PRO A 151 9.97 -9.15 9.09
CA PRO A 151 10.70 -8.00 8.55
C PRO A 151 11.49 -8.33 7.27
N GLN A 152 12.05 -9.52 7.15
CA GLN A 152 12.76 -9.91 5.93
C GLN A 152 11.82 -10.27 4.79
N ALA A 153 10.64 -10.82 5.10
CA ALA A 153 9.62 -11.17 4.13
C ALA A 153 8.90 -9.94 3.53
N LYS A 154 8.77 -8.86 4.30
CA LYS A 154 7.96 -7.67 3.99
C LYS A 154 8.78 -6.40 3.72
N ILE A 155 9.97 -6.24 4.33
CA ILE A 155 10.72 -4.97 4.34
C ILE A 155 12.02 -5.10 3.55
N TYR A 156 11.92 -4.90 2.24
CA TYR A 156 13.09 -4.91 1.35
C TYR A 156 12.91 -3.88 0.21
N ALA A 157 13.89 -3.76 -0.67
CA ALA A 157 13.87 -2.75 -1.74
C ALA A 157 12.65 -2.94 -2.63
N ARG A 158 11.84 -1.89 -2.79
CA ARG A 158 10.65 -1.88 -3.66
C ARG A 158 9.65 -3.01 -3.40
N SER A 159 9.54 -3.47 -2.15
CA SER A 159 8.51 -4.43 -1.71
C SER A 159 7.16 -3.77 -1.43
N CYS A 160 7.04 -2.47 -1.61
CA CYS A 160 5.81 -1.70 -1.45
C CYS A 160 5.58 -0.84 -2.68
N ALA A 161 4.35 -0.79 -3.18
CA ALA A 161 3.95 0.17 -4.20
C ALA A 161 2.69 0.92 -3.74
N LEU A 162 2.59 2.21 -4.10
CA LEU A 162 1.44 3.07 -3.80
C LEU A 162 1.05 3.88 -5.05
N GLY A 163 -0.22 4.11 -5.24
CA GLY A 163 -0.74 4.96 -6.33
C GLY A 163 -2.16 4.62 -6.76
N PRO A 164 -2.67 5.23 -7.84
CA PRO A 164 -2.00 6.21 -8.70
C PRO A 164 -1.93 7.61 -8.09
N GLY A 165 -2.72 7.89 -7.07
CA GLY A 165 -2.80 9.14 -6.32
C GLY A 165 -3.55 8.93 -5.02
N VAL A 166 -3.85 10.02 -4.31
CA VAL A 166 -4.70 9.99 -3.10
C VAL A 166 -6.10 10.48 -3.47
N SER A 167 -7.11 9.65 -3.22
CA SER A 167 -8.51 10.07 -3.23
C SER A 167 -8.85 10.65 -1.86
N PRO A 168 -9.29 11.93 -1.76
CA PRO A 168 -9.71 12.50 -0.50
C PRO A 168 -10.82 11.68 0.16
N ALA A 169 -10.85 11.63 1.49
CA ALA A 169 -11.86 10.84 2.22
C ALA A 169 -13.31 11.26 1.87
N SER A 170 -13.53 12.55 1.57
CA SER A 170 -14.83 13.05 1.10
C SER A 170 -15.27 12.49 -0.26
N GLY A 171 -14.34 12.00 -1.08
CA GLY A 171 -14.60 11.37 -2.38
C GLY A 171 -14.89 9.87 -2.30
N VAL A 172 -14.76 9.26 -1.11
CA VAL A 172 -15.01 7.83 -0.86
C VAL A 172 -16.03 7.69 0.27
N PRO A 173 -17.35 7.76 -0.05
CA PRO A 173 -18.40 7.81 0.98
C PRO A 173 -18.47 6.56 1.86
N ASP A 174 -18.13 5.40 1.32
CA ASP A 174 -18.13 4.12 2.07
C ASP A 174 -16.86 3.32 1.76
N PRO A 175 -15.80 3.47 2.57
CA PRO A 175 -14.55 2.72 2.39
C PRO A 175 -14.69 1.21 2.67
N TYR A 176 -15.81 0.77 3.23
CA TYR A 176 -16.12 -0.65 3.45
C TYR A 176 -16.90 -1.30 2.31
N ALA A 177 -17.15 -0.59 1.20
CA ALA A 177 -17.92 -1.11 0.07
C ALA A 177 -17.15 -1.05 -1.26
N LEU A 178 -15.83 -1.04 -1.22
CA LEU A 178 -14.98 -0.97 -2.40
C LEU A 178 -14.67 -2.37 -2.93
N SER A 179 -14.78 -2.56 -4.26
CA SER A 179 -14.24 -3.76 -4.91
C SER A 179 -12.74 -3.59 -5.14
N ILE A 180 -11.99 -4.65 -4.90
CA ILE A 180 -10.55 -4.74 -5.17
C ILE A 180 -10.35 -5.82 -6.21
N ARG A 181 -9.80 -5.46 -7.36
CA ARG A 181 -9.50 -6.38 -8.47
C ARG A 181 -7.99 -6.41 -8.70
N MET A 182 -7.45 -7.57 -8.95
CA MET A 182 -6.05 -7.73 -9.31
C MET A 182 -5.91 -8.62 -10.55
N ARG A 183 -5.01 -8.21 -11.44
CA ARG A 183 -4.55 -9.02 -12.58
C ARG A 183 -3.03 -9.07 -12.58
N ILE A 184 -2.50 -10.23 -12.96
CA ILE A 184 -1.07 -10.41 -13.16
C ILE A 184 -0.89 -10.81 -14.61
N LEU A 185 -0.21 -9.95 -15.38
CA LEU A 185 0.09 -10.20 -16.78
C LEU A 185 1.48 -10.86 -16.87
N ARG A 186 1.55 -11.95 -17.60
CA ARG A 186 2.80 -12.66 -17.93
C ARG A 186 2.95 -12.75 -19.43
N ASN A 187 4.02 -12.18 -19.99
CA ASN A 187 4.18 -12.01 -21.43
C ASN A 187 2.96 -11.32 -22.09
N GLU A 188 2.47 -10.26 -21.47
CA GLU A 188 1.29 -9.47 -21.89
C GLU A 188 -0.04 -10.25 -21.93
N GLN A 189 -0.07 -11.49 -21.45
CA GLN A 189 -1.28 -12.30 -21.33
C GLN A 189 -1.71 -12.43 -19.88
N ALA A 190 -3.01 -12.63 -19.63
CA ALA A 190 -3.53 -12.85 -18.30
C ALA A 190 -2.97 -14.16 -17.70
N GLY A 191 -2.04 -14.06 -16.76
CA GLY A 191 -1.46 -15.18 -16.03
C GLY A 191 -2.27 -15.55 -14.80
N TRP A 192 -2.87 -14.55 -14.14
CA TRP A 192 -3.75 -14.74 -12.99
C TRP A 192 -4.67 -13.53 -12.83
N SER A 193 -5.87 -13.74 -12.27
CA SER A 193 -6.78 -12.66 -11.88
C SER A 193 -7.69 -13.07 -10.74
N GLY A 194 -8.09 -12.11 -9.92
CA GLY A 194 -9.03 -12.32 -8.82
C GLY A 194 -9.64 -11.02 -8.34
N GLN A 195 -10.61 -11.15 -7.44
CA GLN A 195 -11.27 -10.01 -6.83
C GLN A 195 -11.70 -10.30 -5.40
N THR A 196 -11.79 -9.26 -4.58
CA THR A 196 -12.33 -9.25 -3.22
C THR A 196 -13.01 -7.91 -2.96
N SER A 197 -13.46 -7.68 -1.74
CA SER A 197 -14.06 -6.41 -1.34
C SER A 197 -13.65 -6.03 0.07
N THR A 198 -13.53 -4.73 0.33
CA THR A 198 -13.35 -4.20 1.69
C THR A 198 -14.50 -4.52 2.64
N ARG A 199 -15.64 -5.03 2.13
CA ARG A 199 -16.74 -5.58 2.95
C ARG A 199 -16.31 -6.79 3.78
N GLU A 200 -15.30 -7.51 3.31
CA GLU A 200 -14.78 -8.72 3.98
C GLU A 200 -13.75 -8.38 5.07
N LEU A 201 -13.44 -7.10 5.26
CA LEU A 201 -12.56 -6.61 6.31
C LEU A 201 -13.20 -6.85 7.68
N LYS A 202 -12.54 -7.62 8.54
CA LYS A 202 -12.99 -7.85 9.90
C LYS A 202 -12.69 -6.68 10.82
N ARG A 203 -11.53 -6.06 10.62
CA ARG A 203 -11.07 -4.92 11.43
C ARG A 203 -11.72 -3.63 10.97
N ARG A 204 -12.13 -2.79 11.93
CA ARG A 204 -12.52 -1.42 11.61
C ARG A 204 -11.28 -0.58 11.28
N LEU A 205 -11.41 0.29 10.31
CA LEU A 205 -10.31 1.17 9.90
C LEU A 205 -9.90 2.10 11.05
N ASP A 206 -10.88 2.63 11.80
CA ASP A 206 -10.64 3.49 12.95
C ASP A 206 -9.88 2.77 14.07
N ASP A 207 -10.19 1.48 14.32
CA ASP A 207 -9.47 0.68 15.32
C ASP A 207 -7.99 0.49 14.93
N LEU A 208 -7.71 0.26 13.63
CA LEU A 208 -6.34 0.15 13.14
C LEU A 208 -5.57 1.45 13.35
N VAL A 209 -6.20 2.61 13.08
CA VAL A 209 -5.60 3.93 13.31
C VAL A 209 -5.37 4.16 14.80
N GLU A 210 -6.35 3.86 15.66
CA GLU A 210 -6.21 3.99 17.11
C GLU A 210 -5.02 3.18 17.66
N TYR A 211 -4.89 1.92 17.21
CA TYR A 211 -3.77 1.08 17.64
C TYR A 211 -2.42 1.57 17.11
N LEU A 212 -2.37 2.10 15.89
CA LEU A 212 -1.14 2.63 15.29
C LEU A 212 -0.63 3.86 16.06
N PHE A 213 -1.53 4.74 16.49
CA PHE A 213 -1.20 5.98 17.19
C PHE A 213 -1.14 5.86 18.73
N ARG A 214 -1.44 4.69 19.30
CA ARG A 214 -1.60 4.54 20.76
C ARG A 214 -0.37 4.96 21.58
N GLU A 215 0.83 4.63 21.12
CA GLU A 215 2.11 4.96 21.78
C GLU A 215 3.13 5.53 20.80
N ASP A 216 2.66 6.04 19.64
CA ASP A 216 3.52 6.65 18.62
C ASP A 216 2.90 7.93 18.05
N THR A 217 3.75 8.74 17.41
CA THR A 217 3.35 10.00 16.77
C THR A 217 3.94 10.10 15.37
N PHE A 218 3.10 10.45 14.40
CA PHE A 218 3.50 10.60 13.01
C PHE A 218 3.35 12.06 12.58
N THR A 219 4.36 12.88 12.86
CA THR A 219 4.33 14.33 12.62
C THR A 219 4.17 14.71 11.16
N ASP A 220 4.57 13.84 10.25
CA ASP A 220 4.46 14.01 8.80
C ASP A 220 3.34 13.13 8.20
N GLY A 221 2.39 12.70 9.05
CA GLY A 221 1.38 11.72 8.68
C GLY A 221 1.97 10.34 8.43
N VAL A 222 1.10 9.39 8.09
CA VAL A 222 1.46 7.98 7.86
C VAL A 222 0.52 7.35 6.84
N ILE A 223 1.03 6.40 6.06
CA ILE A 223 0.22 5.52 5.21
C ILE A 223 0.05 4.18 5.92
N LEU A 224 -1.19 3.69 6.02
CA LEU A 224 -1.48 2.38 6.61
C LEU A 224 -2.18 1.46 5.60
N CYS A 225 -1.48 0.44 5.15
CA CYS A 225 -2.04 -0.67 4.39
C CYS A 225 -2.92 -1.51 5.30
N THR A 226 -4.14 -1.85 4.85
CA THR A 226 -5.18 -2.43 5.73
C THR A 226 -5.26 -3.95 5.69
N GLY A 227 -4.34 -4.59 5.00
CA GLY A 227 -4.35 -6.03 4.76
C GLY A 227 -5.09 -6.41 3.48
N THR A 228 -4.90 -7.65 3.06
CA THR A 228 -5.46 -8.18 1.81
C THR A 228 -6.47 -9.30 2.05
N GLY A 229 -7.53 -9.34 1.25
CA GLY A 229 -8.45 -10.47 1.12
C GLY A 229 -8.21 -11.27 -0.16
N LEU A 230 -7.14 -11.00 -0.90
CA LEU A 230 -6.90 -11.56 -2.23
C LEU A 230 -5.43 -11.89 -2.44
N VAL A 231 -5.11 -13.16 -2.58
CA VAL A 231 -3.75 -13.65 -2.84
C VAL A 231 -3.83 -14.78 -3.86
N PRO A 232 -2.91 -14.86 -4.85
CA PRO A 232 -2.83 -16.02 -5.70
C PRO A 232 -2.51 -17.30 -4.91
N ASP A 233 -3.27 -18.34 -5.18
CA ASP A 233 -3.03 -19.66 -4.54
C ASP A 233 -1.78 -20.34 -5.12
N THR A 234 -1.20 -21.26 -4.35
CA THR A 234 -0.12 -22.14 -4.86
C THR A 234 -0.61 -22.98 -6.06
N PRO A 235 0.22 -23.24 -7.07
CA PRO A 235 1.67 -22.97 -7.11
C PRO A 235 2.07 -21.61 -7.74
N PHE A 236 1.19 -20.63 -7.80
CA PHE A 236 1.49 -19.35 -8.42
C PHE A 236 2.56 -18.58 -7.64
N THR A 237 3.55 -18.04 -8.34
CA THR A 237 4.53 -17.09 -7.81
C THR A 237 4.84 -16.02 -8.84
N LEU A 238 5.11 -14.79 -8.40
CA LEU A 238 5.58 -13.71 -9.25
C LEU A 238 6.94 -14.04 -9.89
N GLN A 239 7.12 -13.60 -11.14
CA GLN A 239 8.35 -13.76 -11.89
C GLN A 239 8.80 -12.41 -12.46
N ALA A 240 10.10 -12.28 -12.71
CA ALA A 240 10.61 -11.12 -13.43
C ALA A 240 9.95 -11.06 -14.84
N GLY A 241 9.50 -9.85 -15.21
CA GLY A 241 8.75 -9.62 -16.44
C GLY A 241 7.23 -9.70 -16.30
N ASP A 242 6.69 -10.14 -15.16
CA ASP A 242 5.27 -9.99 -14.87
C ASP A 242 4.92 -8.49 -14.71
N THR A 243 3.64 -8.16 -14.91
CA THR A 243 3.07 -6.86 -14.51
C THR A 243 1.90 -7.12 -13.57
N VAL A 244 1.93 -6.51 -12.39
CA VAL A 244 0.83 -6.54 -11.43
C VAL A 244 -0.02 -5.30 -11.63
N GLU A 245 -1.32 -5.48 -11.85
CA GLU A 245 -2.32 -4.41 -11.94
C GLU A 245 -3.33 -4.58 -10.82
N ILE A 246 -3.47 -3.56 -9.98
CA ILE A 246 -4.44 -3.52 -8.87
C ILE A 246 -5.38 -2.36 -9.11
N GLU A 247 -6.67 -2.63 -9.17
CA GLU A 247 -7.73 -1.64 -9.31
C GLU A 247 -8.62 -1.67 -8.07
N ILE A 248 -8.84 -0.50 -7.47
CA ILE A 248 -9.83 -0.31 -6.39
C ILE A 248 -10.85 0.73 -6.85
N ASP A 249 -12.14 0.42 -6.65
CA ASP A 249 -13.22 1.33 -6.98
C ASP A 249 -12.96 2.73 -6.40
N GLN A 250 -13.21 3.78 -7.19
CA GLN A 250 -13.02 5.20 -6.83
C GLN A 250 -11.56 5.63 -6.60
N LEU A 251 -10.58 4.71 -6.56
CA LEU A 251 -9.17 5.04 -6.32
C LEU A 251 -8.31 4.92 -7.59
N GLY A 252 -8.78 4.18 -8.60
CA GLY A 252 -8.07 3.97 -9.85
C GLY A 252 -7.21 2.71 -9.88
N THR A 253 -6.22 2.68 -10.77
CA THR A 253 -5.39 1.50 -11.04
C THR A 253 -3.93 1.80 -10.78
N LEU A 254 -3.29 0.94 -10.00
CA LEU A 254 -1.84 0.88 -9.78
C LEU A 254 -1.27 -0.28 -10.60
N ALA A 255 -0.32 0.00 -11.48
CA ALA A 255 0.34 -1.01 -12.30
C ALA A 255 1.85 -0.96 -12.12
N ASN A 256 2.48 -2.11 -11.86
CA ASN A 256 3.91 -2.21 -11.61
C ASN A 256 4.53 -3.42 -12.32
N PRO A 257 5.61 -3.24 -13.11
CA PRO A 257 6.40 -4.36 -13.59
C PRO A 257 7.18 -5.02 -12.46
N VAL A 258 7.43 -6.31 -12.58
CA VAL A 258 8.15 -7.13 -11.59
C VAL A 258 9.58 -7.34 -12.02
N VAL A 259 10.55 -7.12 -11.12
CA VAL A 259 11.95 -7.48 -11.30
C VAL A 259 12.43 -8.39 -10.16
N ARG A 260 13.46 -9.22 -10.45
CA ARG A 260 14.00 -10.13 -9.43
C ARG A 260 15.27 -9.58 -8.80
N GLY A 261 15.24 -9.50 -7.47
CA GLY A 261 16.35 -8.99 -6.66
C GLY A 261 16.61 -7.50 -6.88
N LYS A 262 17.27 -6.85 -5.94
CA LYS A 262 17.61 -5.42 -6.01
C LYS A 262 18.51 -5.06 -7.19
N ALA A 263 19.26 -6.02 -7.74
CA ALA A 263 20.09 -5.81 -8.92
C ALA A 263 19.24 -5.57 -10.20
N GLY A 264 18.01 -6.09 -10.24
CA GLY A 264 17.07 -5.87 -11.34
C GLY A 264 16.55 -4.43 -11.46
N LEU A 265 16.74 -3.60 -10.41
CA LEU A 265 16.31 -2.19 -10.45
C LEU A 265 17.18 -1.30 -11.36
N GLY A 266 18.35 -1.78 -11.80
CA GLY A 266 19.31 -0.93 -12.50
C GLY A 266 19.91 0.16 -11.60
N ALA A 267 20.82 0.97 -12.16
CA ALA A 267 21.31 2.18 -11.49
C ALA A 267 20.19 3.24 -11.49
N ARG A 268 19.78 3.69 -10.32
CA ARG A 268 18.84 4.82 -10.20
C ARG A 268 19.43 6.03 -10.94
N PRO A 269 18.69 6.73 -11.81
CA PRO A 269 19.13 8.04 -12.28
C PRO A 269 19.37 8.91 -11.05
N LYS A 270 20.54 9.55 -10.96
CA LYS A 270 20.80 10.53 -9.90
C LYS A 270 19.78 11.64 -10.05
N THR A 271 18.91 11.81 -9.06
CA THR A 271 18.07 13.00 -8.99
C THR A 271 18.95 14.20 -8.71
N SER A 272 18.72 15.29 -9.42
CA SER A 272 19.51 16.54 -9.34
C SER A 272 19.40 17.27 -7.99
N SER A 273 18.82 16.64 -6.98
CA SER A 273 18.56 17.17 -5.63
C SER A 273 19.19 16.36 -4.48
N GLU A 274 20.07 15.38 -4.77
CA GLU A 274 20.90 14.79 -3.71
C GLU A 274 22.18 15.60 -3.56
N PRO A 275 22.53 16.06 -2.32
CA PRO A 275 23.77 16.83 -2.05
C PRO A 275 25.04 15.99 -2.25
#